data_54d68e5d075417822703780092aeffea
#
_entry.id   54d68e5d075417822703780092aeffea
#
_cell.length_a   1.000
_cell.length_b   1.000
_cell.length_c   1.000
_cell.angle_alpha   90.00
_cell.angle_beta   90.00
_cell.angle_gamma   90.00
#
_symmetry.space_group_name_H-M   'P 1'
#
loop_
_entity.id
_entity.type
_entity.pdbx_description
1 polymer ?
#
loop_
_entity_poly.entity_id
_entity_poly.type
_entity_poly.pdbx_seq_one_letter_code
_entity_poly.pdbx_strand_id
1 'polypeptide(L)'
;MSTITSLKKSPNTIQFKINNKKENYEIALINGLRRIIIVNLDSFCFSRESIQFQKNTSIYNEDFMSQRFALIPLNAKEFSKLDLTKVEAHFHAICTNVVEPTPYYAKDIKLFYIESEGTDGGDAEGKTLLDNSKYITIPDILLANIKPDQEMKCVFQVKRGNHKEDGGMFCPVSKCVYYFESDSKDDTPIAREKDYLKTKSLLPLIYNFELETDGMYPIMEIFSLGCDYFIQLLQNKIEEIKNIEASKTVYIETSPTNMSGFDFIFEKSDDTLGNIVQTYGIQDKDIHYIGYHIPHPLDRKLYIRVSLVNEKAPRDTYAKKMIQVMQRIITILEDLKSDYLKALGGI
;
A
#
# COMPACT_ATOMS: atom_id res chain seq x y z
N MET A 1 -7.70 28.97 5.27
CA MET A 1 -6.28 28.56 5.35
C MET A 1 -6.18 27.15 4.77
N SER A 2 -5.19 26.91 3.91
CA SER A 2 -4.98 25.59 3.28
C SER A 2 -4.66 24.56 4.35
N THR A 3 -5.27 23.37 4.23
CA THR A 3 -4.99 22.23 5.08
C THR A 3 -3.59 21.67 4.81
N ILE A 4 -3.18 21.63 3.53
CA ILE A 4 -1.85 21.21 3.11
C ILE A 4 -0.98 22.45 2.86
N THR A 5 0.19 22.47 3.47
CA THR A 5 1.16 23.58 3.36
C THR A 5 2.58 23.08 3.23
N SER A 6 3.50 23.96 2.86
CA SER A 6 4.96 23.68 2.79
C SER A 6 5.31 22.45 1.95
N LEU A 7 4.62 22.25 0.81
CA LEU A 7 4.87 21.14 -0.07
C LEU A 7 6.24 21.32 -0.76
N LYS A 8 7.16 20.37 -0.52
CA LYS A 8 8.48 20.29 -1.15
C LYS A 8 8.55 18.99 -1.93
N LYS A 9 9.02 19.08 -3.18
CA LYS A 9 9.11 17.96 -4.11
C LYS A 9 10.52 17.79 -4.62
N SER A 10 10.96 16.56 -4.68
CA SER A 10 12.13 16.07 -5.41
C SER A 10 11.71 14.95 -6.36
N PRO A 11 12.55 14.43 -7.26
CA PRO A 11 12.14 13.38 -8.18
C PRO A 11 11.49 12.16 -7.50
N ASN A 12 12.05 11.71 -6.37
CA ASN A 12 11.63 10.51 -5.66
C ASN A 12 11.09 10.78 -4.25
N THR A 13 11.05 12.04 -3.80
CA THR A 13 10.59 12.40 -2.46
C THR A 13 9.57 13.52 -2.49
N ILE A 14 8.60 13.47 -1.58
CA ILE A 14 7.66 14.55 -1.33
C ILE A 14 7.49 14.75 0.18
N GLN A 15 7.53 16.01 0.61
CA GLN A 15 7.32 16.42 1.97
C GLN A 15 6.24 17.49 2.02
N PHE A 16 5.31 17.38 2.95
CA PHE A 16 4.27 18.38 3.14
C PHE A 16 3.76 18.38 4.59
N LYS A 17 3.12 19.47 4.98
CA LYS A 17 2.52 19.64 6.30
C LYS A 17 1.01 19.55 6.20
N ILE A 18 0.40 18.73 7.05
CA ILE A 18 -1.06 18.65 7.24
C ILE A 18 -1.42 19.49 8.47
N ASN A 19 -2.20 20.55 8.27
CA ASN A 19 -2.61 21.45 9.33
C ASN A 19 -3.96 21.00 9.91
N ASN A 20 -3.98 20.69 11.19
CA ASN A 20 -5.14 20.14 11.91
C ASN A 20 -5.92 21.20 12.73
N LYS A 21 -5.94 22.47 12.31
CA LYS A 21 -6.70 23.53 13.00
C LYS A 21 -8.19 23.23 13.17
N LYS A 22 -8.76 22.42 12.26
CA LYS A 22 -10.17 22.00 12.31
C LYS A 22 -10.41 20.81 13.25
N GLU A 23 -9.35 20.24 13.83
CA GLU A 23 -9.39 19.06 14.73
C GLU A 23 -10.06 17.82 14.12
N ASN A 24 -10.01 17.68 12.77
CA ASN A 24 -10.65 16.58 12.05
C ASN A 24 -9.69 15.38 11.85
N TYR A 25 -8.38 15.62 11.99
CA TYR A 25 -7.37 14.60 11.68
C TYR A 25 -6.83 13.98 12.97
N GLU A 26 -7.40 12.84 13.32
CA GLU A 26 -6.91 12.00 14.41
C GLU A 26 -5.59 11.32 14.04
N ILE A 27 -4.77 11.02 15.03
CA ILE A 27 -3.51 10.26 14.85
C ILE A 27 -3.80 8.92 14.18
N ALA A 28 -4.92 8.27 14.52
CA ALA A 28 -5.37 7.01 13.93
C ALA A 28 -5.57 7.11 12.40
N LEU A 29 -6.10 8.23 11.89
CA LEU A 29 -6.30 8.47 10.46
C LEU A 29 -4.95 8.58 9.73
N ILE A 30 -4.06 9.42 10.25
CA ILE A 30 -2.75 9.68 9.62
C ILE A 30 -1.90 8.41 9.64
N ASN A 31 -1.89 7.67 10.76
CA ASN A 31 -1.19 6.40 10.84
C ASN A 31 -1.84 5.32 9.97
N GLY A 32 -3.16 5.32 9.87
CA GLY A 32 -3.90 4.43 8.96
C GLY A 32 -3.51 4.65 7.51
N LEU A 33 -3.46 5.91 7.05
CA LEU A 33 -3.00 6.27 5.71
C LEU A 33 -1.56 5.83 5.46
N ARG A 34 -0.64 6.12 6.40
CA ARG A 34 0.74 5.67 6.32
C ARG A 34 0.84 4.16 6.13
N ARG A 35 0.10 3.39 6.92
CA ARG A 35 0.08 1.92 6.84
C ARG A 35 -0.48 1.44 5.50
N ILE A 36 -1.58 2.02 5.04
CA ILE A 36 -2.19 1.68 3.75
C ILE A 36 -1.24 1.94 2.59
N ILE A 37 -0.56 3.08 2.57
CA ILE A 37 0.41 3.41 1.54
C ILE A 37 1.54 2.37 1.46
N ILE A 38 2.05 1.91 2.60
CA ILE A 38 3.14 0.93 2.64
C ILE A 38 2.65 -0.48 2.25
N VAL A 39 1.45 -0.87 2.73
CA VAL A 39 1.09 -2.30 2.83
C VAL A 39 0.03 -2.71 1.83
N ASN A 40 -0.88 -1.81 1.47
CA ASN A 40 -2.09 -2.17 0.74
C ASN A 40 -2.13 -1.70 -0.72
N LEU A 41 -1.26 -0.77 -1.12
CA LEU A 41 -1.23 -0.36 -2.53
C LEU A 41 -0.71 -1.49 -3.39
N ASP A 42 -1.43 -1.79 -4.47
CA ASP A 42 -0.99 -2.78 -5.44
C ASP A 42 0.23 -2.28 -6.21
N SER A 43 1.18 -3.16 -6.47
CA SER A 43 2.32 -2.90 -7.33
C SER A 43 2.65 -4.12 -8.20
N PHE A 44 3.75 -4.07 -8.93
CA PHE A 44 4.16 -5.11 -9.85
C PHE A 44 5.59 -5.56 -9.50
N CYS A 45 5.82 -6.85 -9.58
CA CYS A 45 7.16 -7.43 -9.47
C CYS A 45 7.35 -8.59 -10.44
N PHE A 46 8.58 -9.02 -10.65
CA PHE A 46 8.85 -10.30 -11.28
C PHE A 46 8.52 -11.43 -10.30
N SER A 47 7.64 -12.34 -10.72
CA SER A 47 7.15 -13.43 -9.86
C SER A 47 8.27 -14.44 -9.59
N ARG A 48 8.69 -14.58 -8.32
CA ARG A 48 9.67 -15.58 -7.91
C ARG A 48 9.29 -17.01 -8.30
N GLU A 49 8.00 -17.31 -8.19
CA GLU A 49 7.44 -18.64 -8.44
C GLU A 49 7.41 -19.00 -9.93
N SER A 50 7.44 -18.00 -10.81
CA SER A 50 7.43 -18.20 -12.26
C SER A 50 8.82 -18.33 -12.87
N ILE A 51 9.89 -18.08 -12.11
CA ILE A 51 11.24 -18.07 -12.65
C ILE A 51 11.69 -19.48 -12.98
N GLN A 52 12.00 -19.69 -14.26
CA GLN A 52 12.52 -20.96 -14.77
C GLN A 52 13.95 -20.76 -15.29
N PHE A 53 14.89 -21.38 -14.61
CA PHE A 53 16.29 -21.40 -15.04
C PHE A 53 16.48 -22.47 -16.10
N GLN A 54 16.75 -22.05 -17.33
CA GLN A 54 17.07 -22.93 -18.45
C GLN A 54 18.55 -23.38 -18.37
N LYS A 55 19.41 -22.51 -17.86
CA LYS A 55 20.83 -22.79 -17.65
C LYS A 55 21.38 -21.90 -16.53
N ASN A 56 22.13 -22.47 -15.61
CA ASN A 56 22.85 -21.73 -14.59
C ASN A 56 24.15 -22.44 -14.24
N THR A 57 25.26 -21.96 -14.79
CA THR A 57 26.62 -22.43 -14.47
C THR A 57 27.37 -21.40 -13.62
N SER A 58 26.67 -20.34 -13.19
CA SER A 58 27.26 -19.29 -12.36
C SER A 58 27.40 -19.71 -10.89
N ILE A 59 28.10 -18.90 -10.11
CA ILE A 59 28.24 -19.08 -8.67
C ILE A 59 26.97 -18.72 -7.88
N TYR A 60 25.97 -18.11 -8.52
CA TYR A 60 24.77 -17.62 -7.87
C TYR A 60 23.73 -18.73 -7.75
N ASN A 61 23.20 -18.91 -6.54
CA ASN A 61 22.06 -19.82 -6.30
C ASN A 61 20.80 -19.26 -6.98
N GLU A 62 19.97 -20.13 -7.52
CA GLU A 62 18.73 -19.79 -8.22
C GLU A 62 17.71 -19.08 -7.32
N ASP A 63 17.55 -19.53 -6.06
CA ASP A 63 16.68 -18.87 -5.09
C ASP A 63 17.13 -17.44 -4.77
N PHE A 64 18.44 -17.23 -4.64
CA PHE A 64 19.03 -15.92 -4.41
C PHE A 64 18.78 -15.00 -5.60
N MET A 65 19.00 -15.50 -6.82
CA MET A 65 18.74 -14.71 -8.04
C MET A 65 17.27 -14.42 -8.23
N SER A 66 16.40 -15.39 -7.95
CA SER A 66 14.94 -15.19 -8.00
C SER A 66 14.48 -14.07 -7.06
N GLN A 67 15.06 -13.99 -5.86
CA GLN A 67 14.78 -12.89 -4.94
C GLN A 67 15.29 -11.55 -5.46
N ARG A 68 16.48 -11.51 -6.07
CA ARG A 68 17.03 -10.28 -6.66
C ARG A 68 16.18 -9.77 -7.82
N PHE A 69 15.73 -10.65 -8.71
CA PHE A 69 14.81 -10.26 -9.80
C PHE A 69 13.49 -9.70 -9.25
N ALA A 70 12.90 -10.35 -8.26
CA ALA A 70 11.63 -9.91 -7.67
C ALA A 70 11.71 -8.55 -6.97
N LEU A 71 12.91 -8.12 -6.52
CA LEU A 71 13.13 -6.83 -5.87
C LEU A 71 13.41 -5.67 -6.84
N ILE A 72 13.42 -5.92 -8.16
CA ILE A 72 13.58 -4.86 -9.15
C ILE A 72 12.28 -4.04 -9.19
N PRO A 73 12.33 -2.71 -8.95
CA PRO A 73 11.14 -1.88 -8.97
C PRO A 73 10.62 -1.70 -10.41
N LEU A 74 9.34 -2.03 -10.61
CA LEU A 74 8.66 -1.97 -11.89
C LEU A 74 7.68 -0.80 -11.93
N ASN A 75 7.53 -0.15 -13.09
CA ASN A 75 6.62 0.97 -13.27
C ASN A 75 5.16 0.49 -13.28
N ALA A 76 4.47 0.70 -12.17
CA ALA A 76 3.09 0.25 -12.00
C ALA A 76 2.12 0.85 -13.02
N LYS A 77 2.34 2.10 -13.44
CA LYS A 77 1.48 2.81 -14.40
C LYS A 77 1.57 2.20 -15.81
N GLU A 78 2.76 1.76 -16.22
CA GLU A 78 2.92 1.15 -17.53
C GLU A 78 2.45 -0.30 -17.53
N PHE A 79 2.77 -1.09 -16.49
CA PHE A 79 2.29 -2.48 -16.40
C PHE A 79 0.77 -2.59 -16.22
N SER A 80 0.11 -1.61 -15.59
CA SER A 80 -1.35 -1.60 -15.45
C SER A 80 -2.11 -1.51 -16.78
N LYS A 81 -1.44 -1.12 -17.86
CA LYS A 81 -2.02 -1.02 -19.21
C LYS A 81 -1.94 -2.34 -20.00
N LEU A 82 -1.16 -3.31 -19.49
CA LEU A 82 -0.87 -4.56 -20.17
C LEU A 82 -1.65 -5.73 -19.58
N ASP A 83 -1.95 -6.70 -20.42
CA ASP A 83 -2.35 -8.03 -19.97
C ASP A 83 -1.11 -8.80 -19.51
N LEU A 84 -0.96 -8.97 -18.19
CA LEU A 84 0.22 -9.59 -17.59
C LEU A 84 0.41 -11.05 -17.99
N THR A 85 -0.66 -11.76 -18.42
CA THR A 85 -0.56 -13.14 -18.88
C THR A 85 0.23 -13.27 -20.18
N LYS A 86 0.33 -12.15 -20.91
CA LYS A 86 1.06 -12.02 -22.18
C LYS A 86 2.44 -11.37 -22.04
N VAL A 87 2.85 -11.04 -20.80
CA VAL A 87 4.16 -10.44 -20.55
C VAL A 87 5.15 -11.49 -20.11
N GLU A 88 6.27 -11.60 -20.79
CA GLU A 88 7.36 -12.51 -20.50
C GLU A 88 8.68 -11.77 -20.39
N ALA A 89 9.46 -12.05 -19.34
CA ALA A 89 10.78 -11.48 -19.11
C ALA A 89 11.86 -12.54 -19.33
N HIS A 90 12.88 -12.18 -20.07
CA HIS A 90 14.02 -13.04 -20.38
C HIS A 90 15.30 -12.39 -19.84
N PHE A 91 16.09 -13.17 -19.14
CA PHE A 91 17.42 -12.77 -18.74
C PHE A 91 18.43 -13.78 -19.27
N HIS A 92 19.41 -13.29 -20.04
CA HIS A 92 20.50 -14.11 -20.55
C HIS A 92 21.82 -13.40 -20.32
N ALA A 93 22.64 -13.97 -19.46
CA ALA A 93 23.93 -13.45 -19.07
C ALA A 93 25.01 -14.48 -19.40
N ILE A 94 26.00 -14.06 -20.20
CA ILE A 94 27.16 -14.86 -20.61
C ILE A 94 28.42 -14.03 -20.50
N CYS A 95 29.50 -14.58 -20.00
CA CYS A 95 30.76 -13.84 -19.96
C CYS A 95 31.33 -13.71 -21.38
N THR A 96 31.48 -12.44 -21.83
CA THR A 96 32.05 -12.12 -23.12
C THR A 96 33.55 -11.86 -23.05
N ASN A 97 34.12 -11.71 -21.85
CA ASN A 97 35.51 -11.49 -21.62
C ASN A 97 36.21 -12.77 -21.15
N VAL A 98 37.44 -13.00 -21.60
CA VAL A 98 38.21 -14.21 -21.24
C VAL A 98 38.87 -14.08 -19.86
N VAL A 99 39.06 -12.85 -19.36
CA VAL A 99 39.84 -12.58 -18.14
C VAL A 99 38.96 -11.98 -17.02
N GLU A 100 38.08 -11.03 -17.35
CA GLU A 100 37.33 -10.26 -16.37
C GLU A 100 35.86 -10.65 -16.37
N PRO A 101 35.19 -10.67 -15.18
CA PRO A 101 33.76 -10.90 -15.10
C PRO A 101 32.98 -9.80 -15.85
N THR A 102 31.90 -10.22 -16.51
CA THR A 102 30.98 -9.32 -17.19
C THR A 102 29.82 -8.96 -16.25
N PRO A 103 29.61 -7.65 -15.90
CA PRO A 103 28.48 -7.24 -15.08
C PRO A 103 27.20 -7.19 -15.88
N TYR A 104 26.10 -7.65 -15.26
CA TYR A 104 24.74 -7.58 -15.80
C TYR A 104 23.83 -6.82 -14.87
N TYR A 105 23.00 -5.97 -15.45
CA TYR A 105 22.12 -5.04 -14.75
C TYR A 105 20.64 -5.31 -15.04
N ALA A 106 19.74 -4.66 -14.32
CA ALA A 106 18.30 -4.78 -14.55
C ALA A 106 17.89 -4.39 -15.99
N LYS A 107 18.59 -3.44 -16.62
CA LYS A 107 18.38 -3.05 -18.03
C LYS A 107 18.68 -4.16 -19.05
N ASP A 108 19.45 -5.18 -18.67
CA ASP A 108 19.78 -6.30 -19.55
C ASP A 108 18.67 -7.38 -19.60
N ILE A 109 17.64 -7.25 -18.76
CA ILE A 109 16.42 -8.05 -18.85
C ILE A 109 15.67 -7.61 -20.12
N LYS A 110 15.20 -8.56 -20.93
CA LYS A 110 14.39 -8.29 -22.11
C LYS A 110 12.93 -8.62 -21.79
N LEU A 111 12.04 -7.63 -21.96
CA LEU A 111 10.60 -7.79 -21.78
C LEU A 111 9.93 -7.99 -23.13
N PHE A 112 9.08 -9.01 -23.23
CA PHE A 112 8.32 -9.32 -24.43
C PHE A 112 6.82 -9.29 -24.14
N TYR A 113 6.05 -8.81 -25.11
CA TYR A 113 4.60 -8.92 -25.12
C TYR A 113 4.18 -9.89 -26.23
N ILE A 114 3.37 -10.90 -25.91
CA ILE A 114 2.94 -11.97 -26.82
C ILE A 114 1.55 -11.62 -27.35
N GLU A 115 1.42 -11.29 -28.63
CA GLU A 115 0.17 -10.75 -29.22
C GLU A 115 -0.89 -11.79 -29.56
N SER A 116 -0.60 -13.04 -29.69
CA SER A 116 -1.49 -14.21 -29.77
C SER A 116 -0.74 -15.41 -30.34
N GLU A 117 -1.17 -16.61 -30.00
CA GLU A 117 -0.80 -17.82 -30.72
C GLU A 117 -1.35 -17.73 -32.17
N GLY A 118 -0.48 -17.52 -33.13
CA GLY A 118 -0.84 -17.63 -34.54
C GLY A 118 -1.31 -19.05 -34.82
N THR A 119 -2.50 -19.19 -35.36
CA THR A 119 -3.15 -20.46 -35.73
C THR A 119 -2.52 -21.17 -36.94
N ASP A 120 -1.41 -20.70 -37.46
CA ASP A 120 -0.69 -21.34 -38.54
C ASP A 120 0.77 -21.61 -38.17
N GLY A 121 1.15 -22.89 -38.25
CA GLY A 121 2.42 -23.47 -37.82
C GLY A 121 3.69 -22.92 -38.49
N GLY A 122 3.98 -21.67 -38.29
CA GLY A 122 5.22 -20.99 -38.65
C GLY A 122 5.92 -20.45 -37.43
N ASP A 123 7.22 -20.65 -37.32
CA ASP A 123 8.14 -20.33 -36.22
C ASP A 123 8.28 -18.83 -35.85
N ALA A 124 7.28 -18.01 -36.06
CA ALA A 124 7.26 -16.61 -35.67
C ALA A 124 6.13 -16.37 -34.66
N GLU A 125 6.33 -16.75 -33.40
CA GLU A 125 5.56 -16.19 -32.28
C GLU A 125 5.61 -14.67 -32.40
N GLY A 126 4.43 -14.01 -32.45
CA GLY A 126 4.30 -12.56 -32.45
C GLY A 126 4.74 -11.96 -31.11
N LYS A 127 6.05 -12.05 -30.80
CA LYS A 127 6.68 -11.47 -29.61
C LYS A 127 7.17 -10.07 -29.93
N THR A 128 6.54 -9.06 -29.35
CA THR A 128 6.99 -7.66 -29.44
C THR A 128 7.92 -7.33 -28.28
N LEU A 129 9.16 -6.88 -28.59
CA LEU A 129 10.09 -6.42 -27.57
C LEU A 129 9.62 -5.07 -26.98
N LEU A 130 9.41 -5.03 -25.68
CA LEU A 130 9.05 -3.82 -24.94
C LEU A 130 10.28 -2.96 -24.64
N ASP A 131 10.09 -1.65 -24.56
CA ASP A 131 11.14 -0.71 -24.20
C ASP A 131 11.35 -0.71 -22.66
N ASN A 132 12.39 -1.37 -22.21
CA ASN A 132 12.71 -1.54 -20.77
C ASN A 132 12.78 -0.22 -20.01
N SER A 133 13.15 0.89 -20.65
CA SER A 133 13.28 2.20 -19.99
C SER A 133 11.96 2.74 -19.46
N LYS A 134 10.83 2.24 -19.97
CA LYS A 134 9.48 2.59 -19.51
C LYS A 134 9.00 1.72 -18.37
N TYR A 135 9.47 0.48 -18.29
CA TYR A 135 8.95 -0.55 -17.40
C TYR A 135 9.82 -0.79 -16.16
N ILE A 136 11.15 -0.65 -16.28
CA ILE A 136 12.11 -0.81 -15.18
C ILE A 136 12.53 0.57 -14.71
N THR A 137 12.22 0.93 -13.47
CA THR A 137 12.43 2.29 -12.96
C THR A 137 13.87 2.58 -12.58
N ILE A 138 14.63 1.55 -12.16
CA ILE A 138 16.05 1.65 -11.81
C ILE A 138 16.84 0.67 -12.67
N PRO A 139 17.26 1.08 -13.88
CA PRO A 139 17.90 0.19 -14.86
C PRO A 139 19.32 -0.27 -14.45
N ASP A 140 20.00 0.48 -13.60
CA ASP A 140 21.40 0.23 -13.23
C ASP A 140 21.57 -0.61 -11.95
N ILE A 141 20.51 -1.32 -11.49
CA ILE A 141 20.65 -2.32 -10.42
C ILE A 141 21.54 -3.45 -10.93
N LEU A 142 22.70 -3.66 -10.31
CA LEU A 142 23.58 -4.78 -10.61
C LEU A 142 22.93 -6.09 -10.22
N LEU A 143 22.74 -7.01 -11.15
CA LEU A 143 22.15 -8.33 -10.90
C LEU A 143 23.20 -9.40 -10.66
N ALA A 144 24.18 -9.53 -11.56
CA ALA A 144 25.20 -10.56 -11.49
C ALA A 144 26.50 -10.12 -12.15
N ASN A 145 27.61 -10.65 -11.65
CA ASN A 145 28.91 -10.60 -12.32
C ASN A 145 29.25 -12.02 -12.81
N ILE A 146 29.14 -12.27 -14.10
CA ILE A 146 29.34 -13.56 -14.73
C ILE A 146 30.80 -13.73 -15.09
N LYS A 147 31.46 -14.76 -14.56
CA LYS A 147 32.86 -15.09 -14.82
C LYS A 147 33.03 -15.81 -16.16
N PRO A 148 34.27 -15.89 -16.70
CA PRO A 148 34.56 -16.69 -17.89
C PRO A 148 34.00 -18.11 -17.77
N ASP A 149 33.49 -18.67 -18.86
CA ASP A 149 32.85 -19.99 -18.97
C ASP A 149 31.54 -20.17 -18.18
N GLN A 150 31.03 -19.10 -17.60
CA GLN A 150 29.73 -19.11 -16.91
C GLN A 150 28.61 -18.52 -17.76
N GLU A 151 27.42 -19.07 -17.59
CA GLU A 151 26.21 -18.64 -18.26
C GLU A 151 25.01 -18.76 -17.33
N MET A 152 24.13 -17.78 -17.38
CA MET A 152 22.83 -17.81 -16.71
C MET A 152 21.74 -17.47 -17.70
N LYS A 153 20.75 -18.33 -17.86
CA LYS A 153 19.58 -18.10 -18.72
C LYS A 153 18.30 -18.47 -17.99
N CYS A 154 17.38 -17.52 -17.86
CA CYS A 154 16.08 -17.76 -17.22
C CYS A 154 14.98 -16.95 -17.87
N VAL A 155 13.75 -17.43 -17.69
CA VAL A 155 12.50 -16.81 -18.16
C VAL A 155 11.56 -16.69 -16.98
N PHE A 156 10.81 -15.60 -16.90
CA PHE A 156 9.90 -15.32 -15.80
C PHE A 156 8.79 -14.36 -16.20
N GLN A 157 7.77 -14.27 -15.35
CA GLN A 157 6.58 -13.45 -15.60
C GLN A 157 6.47 -12.31 -14.59
N VAL A 158 5.66 -11.30 -14.94
CA VAL A 158 5.29 -10.20 -14.06
C VAL A 158 4.01 -10.57 -13.31
N LYS A 159 3.98 -10.30 -12.00
CA LYS A 159 2.83 -10.50 -11.13
C LYS A 159 2.39 -9.17 -10.53
N ARG A 160 1.08 -8.95 -10.42
CA ARG A 160 0.48 -7.88 -9.61
C ARG A 160 0.20 -8.41 -8.20
N GLY A 161 0.47 -7.61 -7.19
CA GLY A 161 0.21 -7.95 -5.81
C GLY A 161 0.39 -6.75 -4.88
N ASN A 162 0.27 -6.98 -3.59
CA ASN A 162 0.52 -5.96 -2.56
C ASN A 162 1.39 -6.53 -1.44
N HIS A 163 1.99 -5.64 -0.64
CA HIS A 163 2.89 -6.04 0.43
C HIS A 163 2.18 -6.93 1.49
N LYS A 164 0.90 -6.69 1.75
CA LYS A 164 0.15 -7.38 2.81
C LYS A 164 -0.04 -8.86 2.53
N GLU A 165 -0.34 -9.22 1.28
CA GLU A 165 -0.68 -10.59 0.88
C GLU A 165 0.52 -11.31 0.25
N ASP A 166 1.33 -10.59 -0.53
CA ASP A 166 2.35 -11.16 -1.39
C ASP A 166 3.81 -10.87 -0.94
N GLY A 167 4.00 -9.95 0.02
CA GLY A 167 5.30 -9.67 0.62
C GLY A 167 5.98 -8.38 0.18
N GLY A 168 7.17 -8.11 0.76
CA GLY A 168 7.86 -6.83 0.70
C GLY A 168 8.28 -6.35 -0.69
N MET A 169 8.39 -7.26 -1.67
CA MET A 169 8.71 -6.92 -3.06
C MET A 169 7.66 -6.04 -3.74
N PHE A 170 6.44 -6.03 -3.21
CA PHE A 170 5.34 -5.21 -3.73
C PHE A 170 5.20 -3.86 -3.01
N CYS A 171 6.15 -3.46 -2.15
CA CYS A 171 6.07 -2.18 -1.46
C CYS A 171 6.36 -1.01 -2.41
N PRO A 172 5.41 -0.09 -2.67
CA PRO A 172 5.59 0.99 -3.65
C PRO A 172 6.39 2.17 -3.12
N VAL A 173 6.72 2.18 -1.83
CA VAL A 173 7.45 3.26 -1.15
C VAL A 173 8.62 2.71 -0.35
N SER A 174 9.77 3.35 -0.46
CA SER A 174 10.94 3.07 0.38
C SER A 174 10.82 3.73 1.76
N LYS A 175 10.07 4.86 1.84
CA LYS A 175 9.82 5.58 3.09
C LYS A 175 8.43 6.19 3.09
N CYS A 176 7.69 5.97 4.18
CA CYS A 176 6.43 6.65 4.45
C CYS A 176 6.36 6.91 5.96
N VAL A 177 6.59 8.14 6.36
CA VAL A 177 6.66 8.54 7.78
C VAL A 177 5.92 9.85 8.00
N TYR A 178 5.48 10.05 9.25
CA TYR A 178 5.02 11.35 9.71
C TYR A 178 5.61 11.63 11.09
N TYR A 179 5.73 12.91 11.40
CA TYR A 179 6.13 13.39 12.74
C TYR A 179 5.39 14.67 13.06
N PHE A 180 5.33 14.99 14.37
CA PHE A 180 4.65 16.18 14.84
C PHE A 180 5.58 17.40 14.79
N GLU A 181 5.03 18.59 14.59
CA GLU A 181 5.77 19.83 14.71
C GLU A 181 6.05 20.10 16.19
N SER A 182 7.33 20.29 16.54
CA SER A 182 7.71 20.60 17.93
C SER A 182 7.63 22.10 18.20
N ASP A 183 7.28 22.47 19.42
CA ASP A 183 7.34 23.86 19.93
C ASP A 183 8.70 24.18 20.56
N SER A 184 9.51 23.15 20.81
CA SER A 184 10.82 23.31 21.43
C SER A 184 11.91 23.61 20.40
N LYS A 185 12.98 24.30 20.86
CA LYS A 185 14.21 24.48 20.06
C LYS A 185 15.01 23.20 19.87
N ASP A 186 14.66 22.17 20.63
CA ASP A 186 15.29 20.86 20.58
C ASP A 186 14.56 19.98 19.57
N ASP A 187 15.19 19.72 18.42
CA ASP A 187 14.61 18.98 17.28
C ASP A 187 14.89 17.47 17.35
N THR A 188 15.07 16.93 18.55
CA THR A 188 15.24 15.49 18.74
C THR A 188 13.93 14.72 18.54
N PRO A 189 13.97 13.44 18.13
CA PRO A 189 12.76 12.62 17.98
C PRO A 189 11.93 12.53 19.28
N ILE A 190 12.60 12.51 20.45
CA ILE A 190 11.96 12.45 21.75
C ILE A 190 11.25 13.76 22.09
N ALA A 191 11.85 14.92 21.76
CA ALA A 191 11.22 16.23 21.94
C ALA A 191 9.99 16.38 21.03
N ARG A 192 10.07 15.95 19.78
CA ARG A 192 8.92 15.96 18.84
C ARG A 192 7.74 15.12 19.33
N GLU A 193 8.00 14.03 20.06
CA GLU A 193 6.96 13.17 20.58
C GLU A 193 6.32 13.71 21.87
N LYS A 194 7.06 14.42 22.71
CA LYS A 194 6.60 14.94 24.01
C LYS A 194 6.09 16.37 23.94
N ASP A 195 6.79 17.25 23.23
CA ASP A 195 6.58 18.71 23.20
C ASP A 195 6.08 19.20 21.85
N TYR A 196 5.15 18.49 21.25
CA TYR A 196 4.55 18.92 19.99
C TYR A 196 3.45 19.98 20.18
N LEU A 197 3.27 20.80 19.13
CA LEU A 197 2.18 21.78 19.06
C LEU A 197 0.82 21.07 19.07
N LYS A 198 -0.05 21.46 20.02
CA LYS A 198 -1.35 20.84 20.25
C LYS A 198 -2.49 21.75 19.87
N THR A 199 -3.59 21.16 19.43
CA THR A 199 -4.89 21.81 19.27
C THR A 199 -5.58 21.99 20.64
N LYS A 200 -6.77 22.60 20.68
CA LYS A 200 -7.57 22.71 21.90
C LYS A 200 -7.97 21.33 22.46
N SER A 201 -8.20 20.35 21.58
CA SER A 201 -8.53 18.97 21.92
C SER A 201 -7.29 18.08 22.18
N LEU A 202 -6.10 18.70 22.36
CA LEU A 202 -4.83 18.03 22.62
C LEU A 202 -4.34 17.13 21.46
N LEU A 203 -4.92 17.26 20.27
CA LEU A 203 -4.44 16.60 19.07
C LEU A 203 -3.20 17.34 18.50
N PRO A 204 -2.34 16.66 17.73
CA PRO A 204 -1.28 17.34 16.99
C PRO A 204 -1.84 18.42 16.07
N LEU A 205 -1.28 19.63 16.15
CA LEU A 205 -1.69 20.77 15.33
C LEU A 205 -1.17 20.63 13.90
N ILE A 206 0.03 20.09 13.74
CA ILE A 206 0.69 19.94 12.44
C ILE A 206 1.35 18.55 12.37
N TYR A 207 1.01 17.82 11.32
CA TYR A 207 1.70 16.59 10.92
C TYR A 207 2.63 16.90 9.76
N ASN A 208 3.92 16.64 9.92
CA ASN A 208 4.88 16.65 8.83
C ASN A 208 4.87 15.28 8.19
N PHE A 209 4.48 15.17 6.94
CA PHE A 209 4.39 13.91 6.19
C PHE A 209 5.50 13.83 5.15
N GLU A 210 6.18 12.70 5.07
CA GLU A 210 7.28 12.46 4.15
C GLU A 210 7.13 11.10 3.47
N LEU A 211 7.23 11.13 2.13
CA LEU A 211 7.18 9.96 1.26
C LEU A 211 8.42 9.90 0.39
N GLU A 212 8.93 8.69 0.17
CA GLU A 212 10.00 8.38 -0.76
C GLU A 212 9.64 7.11 -1.54
N THR A 213 9.93 7.09 -2.85
CA THR A 213 9.61 5.98 -3.75
C THR A 213 10.80 5.57 -4.59
N ASP A 214 10.86 4.31 -4.96
CA ASP A 214 11.81 3.77 -5.94
C ASP A 214 11.32 3.94 -7.40
N GLY A 215 10.28 4.77 -7.62
CA GLY A 215 9.74 5.10 -8.93
C GLY A 215 8.65 4.15 -9.44
N MET A 216 8.20 3.18 -8.65
CA MET A 216 7.08 2.31 -9.03
C MET A 216 5.80 3.10 -9.37
N TYR A 217 5.56 4.17 -8.59
CA TYR A 217 4.52 5.17 -8.86
C TYR A 217 5.14 6.56 -8.89
N PRO A 218 4.56 7.50 -9.66
CA PRO A 218 4.90 8.91 -9.54
C PRO A 218 4.66 9.38 -8.10
N ILE A 219 5.67 9.98 -7.46
CA ILE A 219 5.63 10.35 -6.04
C ILE A 219 4.43 11.21 -5.66
N MET A 220 3.95 12.05 -6.59
CA MET A 220 2.79 12.91 -6.37
C MET A 220 1.46 12.16 -6.31
N GLU A 221 1.37 10.98 -6.89
CA GLU A 221 0.14 10.20 -6.95
C GLU A 221 -0.03 9.29 -5.72
N ILE A 222 1.05 8.91 -5.04
CA ILE A 222 1.05 7.90 -3.97
C ILE A 222 0.11 8.26 -2.81
N PHE A 223 0.12 9.52 -2.35
CA PHE A 223 -0.74 9.92 -1.24
C PHE A 223 -2.22 9.89 -1.63
N SER A 224 -2.56 10.36 -2.83
CA SER A 224 -3.94 10.31 -3.33
C SER A 224 -4.40 8.87 -3.56
N LEU A 225 -3.54 7.98 -4.08
CA LEU A 225 -3.84 6.54 -4.20
C LEU A 225 -4.08 5.89 -2.84
N GLY A 226 -3.31 6.26 -1.81
CA GLY A 226 -3.53 5.81 -0.45
C GLY A 226 -4.89 6.24 0.11
N CYS A 227 -5.30 7.49 -0.14
CA CYS A 227 -6.63 7.98 0.23
C CYS A 227 -7.74 7.21 -0.52
N ASP A 228 -7.58 6.99 -1.83
CA ASP A 228 -8.55 6.26 -2.65
C ASP A 228 -8.73 4.82 -2.19
N TYR A 229 -7.63 4.14 -1.92
CA TYR A 229 -7.68 2.78 -1.38
C TYR A 229 -8.43 2.74 -0.04
N PHE A 230 -8.15 3.70 0.86
CA PHE A 230 -8.80 3.74 2.18
C PHE A 230 -10.30 4.01 2.05
N ILE A 231 -10.69 4.95 1.19
CA ILE A 231 -12.10 5.24 0.89
C ILE A 231 -12.78 3.98 0.34
N GLN A 232 -12.19 3.31 -0.62
CA GLN A 232 -12.74 2.09 -1.20
C GLN A 232 -12.86 0.96 -0.18
N LEU A 233 -11.86 0.78 0.70
CA LEU A 233 -11.92 -0.18 1.80
C LEU A 233 -13.13 0.06 2.69
N LEU A 234 -13.36 1.31 3.11
CA LEU A 234 -14.50 1.67 3.95
C LEU A 234 -15.83 1.51 3.21
N GLN A 235 -15.90 1.90 1.93
CA GLN A 235 -17.10 1.71 1.10
C GLN A 235 -17.47 0.23 0.97
N ASN A 236 -16.49 -0.64 0.72
CA ASN A 236 -16.71 -2.09 0.66
C ASN A 236 -17.25 -2.61 1.99
N LYS A 237 -16.71 -2.16 3.13
CA LYS A 237 -17.20 -2.56 4.45
C LYS A 237 -18.61 -2.04 4.74
N ILE A 238 -18.96 -0.85 4.28
CA ILE A 238 -20.33 -0.33 4.35
C ILE A 238 -21.30 -1.20 3.55
N GLU A 239 -20.95 -1.60 2.33
CA GLU A 239 -21.80 -2.47 1.51
C GLU A 239 -21.93 -3.89 2.13
N GLU A 240 -20.85 -4.42 2.72
CA GLU A 240 -20.92 -5.70 3.45
C GLU A 240 -21.87 -5.60 4.68
N ILE A 241 -21.87 -4.48 5.41
CA ILE A 241 -22.79 -4.26 6.54
C ILE A 241 -24.25 -4.12 6.05
N LYS A 242 -24.49 -3.41 4.95
CA LYS A 242 -25.85 -3.28 4.37
C LYS A 242 -26.43 -4.62 3.92
N ASN A 243 -25.59 -5.50 3.40
CA ASN A 243 -25.95 -6.80 2.87
C ASN A 243 -25.54 -7.95 3.81
N ILE A 244 -25.68 -7.77 5.11
CA ILE A 244 -25.10 -8.66 6.11
C ILE A 244 -25.58 -10.10 6.02
N GLU A 245 -26.81 -10.33 5.58
CA GLU A 245 -27.39 -11.68 5.41
C GLU A 245 -26.73 -12.46 4.26
N ALA A 246 -26.24 -11.75 3.24
CA ALA A 246 -25.54 -12.33 2.10
C ALA A 246 -24.00 -12.28 2.28
N SER A 247 -23.51 -11.50 3.24
CA SER A 247 -22.07 -11.36 3.49
C SER A 247 -21.48 -12.62 4.10
N LYS A 248 -20.31 -13.02 3.60
CA LYS A 248 -19.50 -14.11 4.19
C LYS A 248 -18.32 -13.60 5.01
N THR A 249 -18.17 -12.30 5.11
CA THR A 249 -16.98 -11.62 5.67
C THR A 249 -17.30 -10.66 6.79
N VAL A 250 -18.60 -10.35 7.01
CA VAL A 250 -19.04 -9.49 8.11
C VAL A 250 -20.22 -10.15 8.83
N TYR A 251 -20.13 -10.20 10.16
CA TYR A 251 -21.15 -10.76 11.04
C TYR A 251 -21.46 -9.75 12.14
N ILE A 252 -22.69 -9.78 12.67
CA ILE A 252 -23.09 -9.02 13.84
C ILE A 252 -23.66 -10.00 14.87
N GLU A 253 -23.00 -10.09 16.01
CA GLU A 253 -23.39 -10.99 17.11
C GLU A 253 -23.68 -10.18 18.36
N THR A 254 -24.50 -10.75 19.26
CA THR A 254 -24.69 -10.17 20.59
C THR A 254 -23.40 -10.29 21.41
N SER A 255 -23.04 -9.22 22.10
CA SER A 255 -21.85 -9.24 22.95
C SER A 255 -21.97 -10.35 24.03
N PRO A 256 -20.94 -11.18 24.19
CA PRO A 256 -20.93 -12.24 25.20
C PRO A 256 -20.71 -11.69 26.63
N THR A 257 -20.52 -10.37 26.79
CA THR A 257 -20.30 -9.73 28.08
C THR A 257 -21.60 -9.19 28.67
N ASN A 258 -21.57 -8.80 29.96
CA ASN A 258 -22.70 -8.15 30.64
C ASN A 258 -23.02 -6.75 30.11
N MET A 259 -22.22 -6.21 29.18
CA MET A 259 -22.47 -4.93 28.54
C MET A 259 -23.44 -5.14 27.37
N SER A 260 -24.57 -4.41 27.38
CA SER A 260 -25.50 -4.40 26.27
C SER A 260 -24.81 -3.86 25.00
N GLY A 261 -24.97 -4.56 23.87
CA GLY A 261 -24.37 -4.14 22.61
C GLY A 261 -24.17 -5.28 21.62
N PHE A 262 -23.55 -4.95 20.52
CA PHE A 262 -23.25 -5.90 19.45
C PHE A 262 -21.77 -5.86 19.07
N ASP A 263 -21.26 -7.02 18.71
CA ASP A 263 -19.93 -7.22 18.15
C ASP A 263 -20.04 -7.31 16.62
N PHE A 264 -19.37 -6.38 15.94
CA PHE A 264 -19.19 -6.44 14.48
C PHE A 264 -17.89 -7.18 14.20
N ILE A 265 -17.98 -8.30 13.52
CA ILE A 265 -16.85 -9.16 13.21
C ILE A 265 -16.53 -8.99 11.72
N PHE A 266 -15.33 -8.52 11.43
CA PHE A 266 -14.83 -8.32 10.07
C PHE A 266 -13.71 -9.31 9.79
N GLU A 267 -13.93 -10.24 8.87
CA GLU A 267 -12.87 -11.16 8.42
C GLU A 267 -11.84 -10.44 7.54
N LYS A 268 -10.61 -10.93 7.55
CA LYS A 268 -9.46 -10.38 6.80
C LYS A 268 -9.20 -8.90 7.05
N SER A 269 -9.63 -8.39 8.20
CA SER A 269 -9.41 -7.00 8.61
C SER A 269 -8.37 -6.93 9.72
N ASP A 270 -7.77 -5.75 9.91
CA ASP A 270 -6.68 -5.54 10.84
C ASP A 270 -6.90 -4.32 11.75
N ASP A 271 -5.93 -4.06 12.63
CA ASP A 271 -5.93 -2.93 13.56
C ASP A 271 -6.10 -1.57 12.88
N THR A 272 -5.75 -1.44 11.60
CA THR A 272 -5.89 -0.18 10.86
C THR A 272 -7.36 0.24 10.78
N LEU A 273 -8.24 -0.70 10.42
CA LEU A 273 -9.68 -0.46 10.39
C LEU A 273 -10.25 -0.30 11.81
N GLY A 274 -9.87 -1.18 12.73
CA GLY A 274 -10.37 -1.17 14.11
C GLY A 274 -10.08 0.14 14.83
N ASN A 275 -8.83 0.58 14.78
CA ASN A 275 -8.39 1.79 15.46
C ASN A 275 -9.07 3.06 14.93
N ILE A 276 -9.19 3.19 13.61
CA ILE A 276 -9.83 4.38 13.03
C ILE A 276 -11.32 4.42 13.33
N VAL A 277 -12.03 3.31 13.22
CA VAL A 277 -13.46 3.24 13.51
C VAL A 277 -13.73 3.49 15.00
N GLN A 278 -12.92 2.94 15.90
CA GLN A 278 -13.01 3.22 17.34
C GLN A 278 -12.78 4.71 17.63
N THR A 279 -11.73 5.32 17.06
CA THR A 279 -11.35 6.70 17.34
C THR A 279 -12.40 7.71 16.90
N TYR A 280 -13.01 7.50 15.74
CA TYR A 280 -14.09 8.39 15.28
C TYR A 280 -15.45 8.02 15.85
N GLY A 281 -15.67 6.75 16.16
CA GLY A 281 -16.91 6.27 16.76
C GLY A 281 -17.13 6.80 18.18
N ILE A 282 -16.09 6.89 19.02
CA ILE A 282 -16.20 7.41 20.38
C ILE A 282 -16.60 8.90 20.44
N GLN A 283 -16.44 9.61 19.32
CA GLN A 283 -16.86 11.02 19.21
C GLN A 283 -18.37 11.18 18.92
N ASP A 284 -19.07 10.10 18.59
CA ASP A 284 -20.53 10.12 18.37
C ASP A 284 -21.25 10.08 19.71
N LYS A 285 -22.15 11.05 19.94
CA LYS A 285 -22.88 11.21 21.22
C LYS A 285 -23.83 10.06 21.52
N ASP A 286 -24.29 9.34 20.51
CA ASP A 286 -25.21 8.20 20.67
C ASP A 286 -24.46 6.90 20.97
N ILE A 287 -23.14 6.87 20.82
CA ILE A 287 -22.28 5.73 21.16
C ILE A 287 -21.79 5.87 22.59
N HIS A 288 -22.21 4.95 23.46
CA HIS A 288 -21.75 4.88 24.83
C HIS A 288 -20.37 4.26 24.96
N TYR A 289 -20.12 3.21 24.19
CA TYR A 289 -18.83 2.51 24.14
C TYR A 289 -18.55 1.97 22.75
N ILE A 290 -17.30 2.11 22.32
CA ILE A 290 -16.79 1.43 21.14
C ILE A 290 -15.34 1.01 21.40
N GLY A 291 -15.02 -0.24 21.08
CA GLY A 291 -13.66 -0.77 21.25
C GLY A 291 -13.44 -1.89 20.25
N TYR A 292 -12.20 -2.12 19.87
CA TYR A 292 -11.86 -3.21 18.98
C TYR A 292 -10.81 -4.14 19.58
N HIS A 293 -10.79 -5.37 19.11
CA HIS A 293 -9.73 -6.33 19.43
C HIS A 293 -9.60 -7.38 18.31
N ILE A 294 -8.43 -7.96 18.22
CA ILE A 294 -8.11 -9.12 17.39
C ILE A 294 -7.73 -10.25 18.35
N PRO A 295 -8.57 -11.29 18.53
CA PRO A 295 -8.32 -12.35 19.51
C PRO A 295 -7.01 -13.09 19.29
N HIS A 296 -6.69 -13.36 18.03
CA HIS A 296 -5.45 -14.00 17.64
C HIS A 296 -4.91 -13.40 16.33
N PRO A 297 -3.64 -13.01 16.27
CA PRO A 297 -3.06 -12.34 15.10
C PRO A 297 -3.15 -13.15 13.79
N LEU A 298 -3.13 -14.47 13.87
CA LEU A 298 -3.20 -15.35 12.70
C LEU A 298 -4.62 -15.49 12.14
N ASP A 299 -5.67 -15.27 12.97
CA ASP A 299 -7.06 -15.44 12.53
C ASP A 299 -7.55 -14.30 11.64
N ARG A 300 -6.84 -13.15 11.63
CA ARG A 300 -7.19 -11.94 10.86
C ARG A 300 -8.68 -11.56 11.00
N LYS A 301 -9.28 -11.80 12.20
CA LYS A 301 -10.66 -11.45 12.52
C LYS A 301 -10.65 -10.25 13.46
N LEU A 302 -11.21 -9.16 12.98
CA LEU A 302 -11.35 -7.92 13.74
C LEU A 302 -12.74 -7.88 14.37
N TYR A 303 -12.80 -7.76 15.68
CA TYR A 303 -14.03 -7.56 16.46
C TYR A 303 -14.11 -6.09 16.86
N ILE A 304 -15.23 -5.44 16.51
CA ILE A 304 -15.54 -4.07 16.96
C ILE A 304 -16.81 -4.16 17.79
N ARG A 305 -16.67 -3.99 19.10
CA ARG A 305 -17.78 -3.94 20.05
C ARG A 305 -18.35 -2.55 20.10
N VAL A 306 -19.69 -2.44 19.98
CA VAL A 306 -20.41 -1.18 20.07
C VAL A 306 -21.56 -1.30 21.07
N SER A 307 -21.64 -0.33 21.97
CA SER A 307 -22.79 -0.11 22.86
C SER A 307 -23.34 1.29 22.62
N LEU A 308 -24.65 1.40 22.46
CA LEU A 308 -25.34 2.69 22.28
C LEU A 308 -25.87 3.19 23.64
N VAL A 309 -26.05 4.50 23.76
CA VAL A 309 -26.71 5.12 24.92
C VAL A 309 -28.13 4.55 25.10
N ASN A 310 -28.85 4.30 24.00
CA ASN A 310 -30.10 3.56 24.03
C ASN A 310 -29.81 2.05 23.97
N GLU A 311 -29.67 1.42 25.12
CA GLU A 311 -29.36 -0.01 25.25
C GLU A 311 -30.41 -0.95 24.61
N LYS A 312 -31.65 -0.49 24.45
CA LYS A 312 -32.78 -1.27 23.85
C LYS A 312 -32.87 -1.07 22.33
N ALA A 313 -31.94 -0.37 21.72
CA ALA A 313 -31.93 -0.15 20.28
C ALA A 313 -31.85 -1.49 19.52
N PRO A 314 -32.62 -1.67 18.43
CA PRO A 314 -32.54 -2.88 17.61
C PRO A 314 -31.19 -2.92 16.85
N ARG A 315 -30.78 -4.13 16.45
CA ARG A 315 -29.56 -4.44 15.69
C ARG A 315 -29.34 -3.49 14.49
N ASP A 316 -30.42 -3.17 13.76
CA ASP A 316 -30.34 -2.29 12.59
C ASP A 316 -29.90 -0.87 12.93
N THR A 317 -30.21 -0.40 14.15
CA THR A 317 -29.75 0.92 14.62
C THR A 317 -28.24 0.93 14.82
N TYR A 318 -27.67 -0.16 15.35
CA TYR A 318 -26.22 -0.32 15.49
C TYR A 318 -25.53 -0.37 14.11
N ALA A 319 -26.09 -1.12 13.16
CA ALA A 319 -25.59 -1.18 11.80
C ALA A 319 -25.60 0.22 11.12
N LYS A 320 -26.70 0.97 11.24
CA LYS A 320 -26.80 2.35 10.74
C LYS A 320 -25.76 3.27 11.38
N LYS A 321 -25.54 3.15 12.68
CA LYS A 321 -24.52 3.95 13.39
C LYS A 321 -23.10 3.63 12.91
N MET A 322 -22.76 2.36 12.76
CA MET A 322 -21.48 1.94 12.21
C MET A 322 -21.25 2.52 10.81
N ILE A 323 -22.27 2.44 9.94
CA ILE A 323 -22.23 3.03 8.60
C ILE A 323 -22.02 4.55 8.66
N GLN A 324 -22.70 5.28 9.55
CA GLN A 324 -22.53 6.71 9.72
C GLN A 324 -21.11 7.10 10.14
N VAL A 325 -20.51 6.34 11.07
CA VAL A 325 -19.12 6.55 11.48
C VAL A 325 -18.17 6.36 10.29
N MET A 326 -18.32 5.29 9.53
CA MET A 326 -17.48 5.03 8.35
C MET A 326 -17.68 6.08 7.25
N GLN A 327 -18.91 6.54 7.01
CA GLN A 327 -19.20 7.62 6.06
C GLN A 327 -18.55 8.95 6.45
N ARG A 328 -18.56 9.29 7.75
CA ARG A 328 -17.85 10.45 8.27
C ARG A 328 -16.35 10.37 7.98
N ILE A 329 -15.72 9.20 8.19
CA ILE A 329 -14.30 8.99 7.90
C ILE A 329 -14.03 9.15 6.41
N ILE A 330 -14.89 8.62 5.55
CA ILE A 330 -14.78 8.79 4.08
C ILE A 330 -14.78 10.28 3.70
N THR A 331 -15.72 11.06 4.21
CA THR A 331 -15.80 12.51 3.94
C THR A 331 -14.50 13.23 4.35
N ILE A 332 -13.94 12.89 5.51
CA ILE A 332 -12.67 13.47 5.98
C ILE A 332 -11.51 13.10 5.04
N LEU A 333 -11.47 11.87 4.53
CA LEU A 333 -10.45 11.41 3.57
C LEU A 333 -10.59 12.09 2.20
N GLU A 334 -11.83 12.27 1.72
CA GLU A 334 -12.13 12.99 0.48
C GLU A 334 -11.69 14.48 0.56
N ASP A 335 -12.00 15.14 1.67
CA ASP A 335 -11.55 16.51 1.94
C ASP A 335 -10.02 16.61 1.96
N LEU A 336 -9.36 15.69 2.66
CA LEU A 336 -7.90 15.65 2.76
C LEU A 336 -7.25 15.43 1.38
N LYS A 337 -7.78 14.47 0.60
CA LYS A 337 -7.33 14.21 -0.78
C LYS A 337 -7.53 15.44 -1.67
N SER A 338 -8.71 16.09 -1.61
CA SER A 338 -9.00 17.29 -2.39
C SER A 338 -8.03 18.42 -2.05
N ASP A 339 -7.75 18.64 -0.76
CA ASP A 339 -6.80 19.66 -0.32
C ASP A 339 -5.35 19.35 -0.75
N TYR A 340 -4.97 18.06 -0.78
CA TYR A 340 -3.68 17.63 -1.30
C TYR A 340 -3.55 17.91 -2.80
N LEU A 341 -4.55 17.54 -3.60
CA LEU A 341 -4.55 17.79 -5.05
C LEU A 341 -4.53 19.29 -5.39
N LYS A 342 -5.24 20.12 -4.63
CA LYS A 342 -5.17 21.59 -4.77
C LYS A 342 -3.78 22.14 -4.47
N ALA A 343 -3.10 21.60 -3.45
CA ALA A 343 -1.74 22.00 -3.11
C ALA A 343 -0.74 21.63 -4.21
N LEU A 344 -0.95 20.50 -4.89
CA LEU A 344 -0.14 20.08 -6.05
C LEU A 344 -0.36 20.97 -7.28
N GLY A 345 -1.62 21.37 -7.54
CA GLY A 345 -1.97 22.23 -8.68
C GLY A 345 -1.52 23.68 -8.53
N GLY A 346 -1.03 24.08 -7.35
CA GLY A 346 -0.46 25.40 -7.06
C GLY A 346 1.08 25.48 -7.24
N ILE A 347 1.71 24.40 -7.68
CA ILE A 347 3.14 24.27 -7.99
C ILE A 347 3.30 24.15 -9.50
#